data_3e822541ba4a6607531b37022df90946
#
_entry.id   3e822541ba4a6607531b37022df90946
#
_cell.length_a   1.000
_cell.length_b   1.000
_cell.length_c   1.000
_cell.angle_alpha   90.00
_cell.angle_beta   90.00
_cell.angle_gamma   90.00
#
_symmetry.space_group_name_H-M   'P 1'
#
loop_
_entity.id
_entity.type
_entity.pdbx_description
1 polymer ?
#
loop_
_entity_poly.entity_id
_entity_poly.type
_entity_poly.pdbx_seq_one_letter_code
_entity_poly.pdbx_strand_id
1 'polypeptide(L)'
;MRAREPDADGLADLSGVKLHWEAFGDGQPTLLLLPTWTVIHSRFWKAQVPYLARHYRVITFDGRGNGGSDRPSTAAAYDDAEYVADALAVLDATGTERAVLAGLSRGGRWAVELAAARPERVLGAALIDPAIASVAPPHPWWTHPFDEQLDTTEGWAKFNRHYWLRDYRGFLQFFAEEVFPEPHSTKQIEDMVEWGLETTAETLVLTQLGSQPASREEMEAILRGVRCPVLVVHGDDDRLRPLAVGAAVAELTGGTLVTITGGGHCPQARHPVKINLLLREFIESLRGRAR
;
A
#
# COMPACT_ATOMS: atom_id res chain seq x y z
N MET A 1 1.93 -14.23 15.43
CA MET A 1 3.37 -14.58 15.57
C MET A 1 4.15 -13.79 14.54
N ARG A 2 5.23 -13.08 14.92
CA ARG A 2 6.15 -12.41 14.00
C ARG A 2 7.16 -13.42 13.47
N ALA A 3 7.55 -13.29 12.21
CA ALA A 3 8.59 -14.15 11.63
C ALA A 3 10.01 -13.62 11.96
N ARG A 4 10.13 -12.34 12.31
CA ARG A 4 11.36 -11.66 12.77
C ARG A 4 10.97 -10.51 13.69
N GLU A 5 11.67 -10.36 14.80
CA GLU A 5 11.54 -9.18 15.66
C GLU A 5 12.33 -8.02 15.04
N PRO A 6 11.90 -6.76 15.24
CA PRO A 6 12.65 -5.60 14.76
C PRO A 6 13.99 -5.44 15.50
N ASP A 7 14.98 -4.93 14.78
CA ASP A 7 16.28 -4.58 15.35
C ASP A 7 16.22 -3.20 16.04
N ALA A 8 15.25 -2.35 15.61
CA ALA A 8 14.89 -1.08 16.24
C ALA A 8 13.45 -0.72 15.91
N ASP A 9 12.79 0.02 16.79
CA ASP A 9 11.47 0.58 16.61
C ASP A 9 11.38 1.98 17.24
N GLY A 10 10.33 2.72 16.89
CA GLY A 10 10.12 4.05 17.45
C GLY A 10 8.89 4.74 16.87
N LEU A 11 8.78 6.02 17.18
CA LEU A 11 7.70 6.89 16.71
C LEU A 11 8.30 8.03 15.87
N ALA A 12 7.73 8.26 14.69
CA ALA A 12 7.92 9.50 13.94
C ALA A 12 6.74 10.42 14.26
N ASP A 13 7.02 11.70 14.50
CA ASP A 13 5.98 12.71 14.77
C ASP A 13 5.82 13.61 13.56
N LEU A 14 4.60 13.67 13.02
CA LEU A 14 4.21 14.64 11.99
C LEU A 14 3.07 15.48 12.50
N SER A 15 3.37 16.73 12.90
CA SER A 15 2.36 17.70 13.36
C SER A 15 1.46 17.16 14.48
N GLY A 16 2.02 16.36 15.39
CA GLY A 16 1.31 15.76 16.52
C GLY A 16 0.66 14.39 16.23
N VAL A 17 0.76 13.88 15.01
CA VAL A 17 0.39 12.48 14.67
C VAL A 17 1.63 11.60 14.80
N LYS A 18 1.59 10.63 15.68
CA LYS A 18 2.67 9.68 15.93
C LYS A 18 2.50 8.43 15.07
N LEU A 19 3.56 8.08 14.37
CA LEU A 19 3.61 6.95 13.44
C LEU A 19 4.60 5.92 13.96
N HIS A 20 4.12 4.72 14.25
CA HIS A 20 4.96 3.63 14.71
C HIS A 20 5.72 3.02 13.54
N TRP A 21 7.06 2.99 13.63
CA TRP A 21 7.94 2.37 12.66
C TRP A 21 8.78 1.27 13.27
N GLU A 22 9.19 0.32 12.44
CA GLU A 22 10.09 -0.78 12.76
C GLU A 22 11.20 -0.86 11.71
N ALA A 23 12.44 -1.14 12.15
CA ALA A 23 13.59 -1.33 11.27
C ALA A 23 14.18 -2.73 11.46
N PHE A 24 14.63 -3.34 10.35
CA PHE A 24 15.16 -4.70 10.31
C PHE A 24 16.39 -4.73 9.40
N GLY A 25 17.49 -5.35 9.85
CA GLY A 25 18.73 -5.43 9.10
C GLY A 25 19.45 -4.07 8.97
N ASP A 26 20.63 -4.10 8.37
CA ASP A 26 21.54 -2.96 8.26
C ASP A 26 22.15 -2.80 6.85
N GLY A 27 21.77 -3.67 5.91
CA GLY A 27 22.30 -3.64 4.54
C GLY A 27 21.86 -2.43 3.72
N GLN A 28 22.53 -2.19 2.61
CA GLN A 28 22.23 -1.08 1.71
C GLN A 28 21.73 -1.58 0.34
N PRO A 29 20.86 -0.83 -0.36
CA PRO A 29 20.20 0.42 0.08
C PRO A 29 19.15 0.18 1.18
N THR A 30 18.67 1.25 1.81
CA THR A 30 17.47 1.17 2.67
C THR A 30 16.24 0.99 1.81
N LEU A 31 15.35 0.08 2.23
CA LEU A 31 14.06 -0.19 1.65
C LEU A 31 12.96 0.28 2.60
N LEU A 32 12.11 1.21 2.16
CA LEU A 32 10.90 1.61 2.87
C LEU A 32 9.69 0.85 2.31
N LEU A 33 9.09 0.01 3.12
CA LEU A 33 7.84 -0.67 2.82
C LEU A 33 6.69 0.20 3.32
N LEU A 34 5.98 0.86 2.40
CA LEU A 34 4.89 1.75 2.73
C LEU A 34 3.69 0.98 3.30
N PRO A 35 2.88 1.59 4.17
CA PRO A 35 1.57 1.06 4.50
C PRO A 35 0.67 1.05 3.26
N THR A 36 -0.44 0.39 3.37
CA THR A 36 -1.53 0.47 2.39
C THR A 36 -2.76 1.11 3.04
N TRP A 37 -3.94 0.94 2.45
CA TRP A 37 -5.17 1.43 3.07
C TRP A 37 -5.28 0.94 4.52
N THR A 38 -5.73 1.81 5.39
CA THR A 38 -5.81 1.64 6.85
C THR A 38 -6.58 0.38 7.32
N VAL A 39 -7.21 -0.35 6.41
CA VAL A 39 -7.85 -1.64 6.69
C VAL A 39 -6.88 -2.70 7.21
N ILE A 40 -5.58 -2.55 6.94
CA ILE A 40 -4.51 -3.40 7.49
C ILE A 40 -3.30 -2.54 7.88
N HIS A 41 -2.45 -3.05 8.78
CA HIS A 41 -1.22 -2.39 9.21
C HIS A 41 0.03 -3.10 8.67
N SER A 42 1.23 -2.62 9.02
CA SER A 42 2.53 -3.02 8.42
C SER A 42 2.83 -4.52 8.43
N ARG A 43 2.18 -5.32 9.31
CA ARG A 43 2.39 -6.79 9.36
C ARG A 43 1.98 -7.52 8.08
N PHE A 44 1.28 -6.88 7.16
CA PHE A 44 1.02 -7.51 5.87
C PHE A 44 2.32 -7.76 5.06
N TRP A 45 3.42 -7.08 5.41
CA TRP A 45 4.76 -7.33 4.87
C TRP A 45 5.51 -8.49 5.54
N LYS A 46 4.85 -9.28 6.39
CA LYS A 46 5.46 -10.37 7.18
C LYS A 46 6.25 -11.39 6.38
N ALA A 47 5.95 -11.57 5.10
CA ALA A 47 6.65 -12.51 4.23
C ALA A 47 7.83 -11.87 3.48
N GLN A 48 7.88 -10.53 3.39
CA GLN A 48 8.94 -9.78 2.73
C GLN A 48 10.06 -9.44 3.71
N VAL A 49 9.72 -8.94 4.90
CA VAL A 49 10.68 -8.47 5.91
C VAL A 49 11.76 -9.51 6.22
N PRO A 50 11.46 -10.79 6.57
CA PRO A 50 12.49 -11.75 6.96
C PRO A 50 13.47 -12.09 5.85
N TYR A 51 13.03 -12.02 4.58
CA TYR A 51 13.89 -12.27 3.44
C TYR A 51 14.74 -11.04 3.09
N LEU A 52 14.10 -9.89 2.92
CA LEU A 52 14.77 -8.67 2.47
C LEU A 52 15.75 -8.14 3.51
N ALA A 53 15.45 -8.26 4.80
CA ALA A 53 16.32 -7.83 5.90
C ALA A 53 17.62 -8.65 6.06
N ARG A 54 17.78 -9.71 5.27
CA ARG A 54 19.07 -10.43 5.15
C ARG A 54 20.08 -9.67 4.26
N HIS A 55 19.58 -8.75 3.43
CA HIS A 55 20.36 -8.09 2.38
C HIS A 55 20.34 -6.56 2.49
N TYR A 56 19.27 -6.01 3.08
CA TYR A 56 18.96 -4.59 3.11
C TYR A 56 18.55 -4.14 4.50
N ARG A 57 18.69 -2.86 4.78
CA ARG A 57 17.94 -2.24 5.88
C ARG A 57 16.50 -2.05 5.41
N VAL A 58 15.55 -2.71 6.07
CA VAL A 58 14.13 -2.63 5.77
C VAL A 58 13.43 -1.83 6.85
N ILE A 59 12.67 -0.82 6.46
CA ILE A 59 11.83 -0.03 7.35
C ILE A 59 10.37 -0.29 6.96
N THR A 60 9.55 -0.58 7.95
CA THR A 60 8.09 -0.61 7.85
C THR A 60 7.50 0.40 8.80
N PHE A 61 6.30 0.88 8.55
CA PHE A 61 5.56 1.68 9.52
C PHE A 61 4.05 1.43 9.40
N ASP A 62 3.36 1.58 10.49
CA ASP A 62 1.90 1.53 10.49
C ASP A 62 1.37 2.88 9.99
N GLY A 63 0.50 2.85 9.00
CA GLY A 63 -0.17 4.07 8.54
C GLY A 63 -1.07 4.65 9.64
N ARG A 64 -1.28 5.97 9.60
CA ARG A 64 -2.26 6.61 10.49
C ARG A 64 -3.59 5.87 10.45
N GLY A 65 -4.20 5.65 11.60
CA GLY A 65 -5.50 4.98 11.77
C GLY A 65 -5.43 3.48 12.09
N ASN A 66 -4.27 2.81 12.06
CA ASN A 66 -4.16 1.40 12.42
C ASN A 66 -2.83 1.07 13.14
N GLY A 67 -2.72 -0.15 13.64
CA GLY A 67 -1.53 -0.66 14.33
C GLY A 67 -1.16 0.20 15.54
N GLY A 68 0.15 0.49 15.69
CA GLY A 68 0.71 1.32 16.75
C GLY A 68 0.70 2.82 16.47
N SER A 69 0.18 3.26 15.31
CA SER A 69 0.09 4.67 14.93
C SER A 69 -1.18 5.34 15.46
N ASP A 70 -1.14 6.66 15.59
CA ASP A 70 -2.28 7.46 16.04
C ASP A 70 -3.46 7.36 15.07
N ARG A 71 -4.65 7.59 15.63
CA ARG A 71 -5.95 7.56 14.93
C ARG A 71 -6.59 8.94 14.95
N PRO A 72 -6.22 9.84 14.03
CA PRO A 72 -6.85 11.15 13.92
C PRO A 72 -8.37 11.05 13.77
N SER A 73 -9.10 12.01 14.32
CA SER A 73 -10.57 11.99 14.38
C SER A 73 -11.26 12.75 13.24
N THR A 74 -10.52 13.28 12.26
CA THR A 74 -11.06 14.08 11.16
C THR A 74 -10.71 13.43 9.80
N ALA A 75 -11.61 13.53 8.83
CA ALA A 75 -11.36 13.02 7.49
C ALA A 75 -10.17 13.70 6.81
N ALA A 76 -9.99 15.01 6.98
CA ALA A 76 -8.89 15.75 6.40
C ALA A 76 -7.51 15.23 6.82
N ALA A 77 -7.40 14.64 8.02
CA ALA A 77 -6.16 14.04 8.49
C ALA A 77 -5.81 12.71 7.75
N TYR A 78 -6.66 12.23 6.88
CA TYR A 78 -6.46 11.03 6.05
C TYR A 78 -6.39 11.37 4.55
N ASP A 79 -6.10 12.62 4.22
CA ASP A 79 -5.77 13.01 2.85
C ASP A 79 -4.54 12.23 2.35
N ASP A 80 -4.49 11.92 1.06
CA ASP A 80 -3.37 11.14 0.48
C ASP A 80 -2.03 11.88 0.63
N ALA A 81 -2.02 13.22 0.60
CA ALA A 81 -0.82 14.02 0.86
C ALA A 81 -0.26 13.82 2.29
N GLU A 82 -1.12 13.55 3.27
CA GLU A 82 -0.70 13.25 4.63
C GLU A 82 0.06 11.92 4.72
N TYR A 83 -0.35 10.88 3.98
CA TYR A 83 0.38 9.61 3.94
C TYR A 83 1.73 9.73 3.22
N VAL A 84 1.83 10.60 2.23
CA VAL A 84 3.12 10.95 1.60
C VAL A 84 4.04 11.67 2.59
N ALA A 85 3.50 12.61 3.35
CA ALA A 85 4.24 13.32 4.39
C ALA A 85 4.64 12.38 5.55
N ASP A 86 3.80 11.41 5.93
CA ASP A 86 4.11 10.36 6.89
C ASP A 86 5.35 9.55 6.47
N ALA A 87 5.39 9.13 5.21
CA ALA A 87 6.54 8.38 4.69
C ALA A 87 7.84 9.19 4.78
N LEU A 88 7.79 10.50 4.51
CA LEU A 88 8.93 11.40 4.67
C LEU A 88 9.33 11.54 6.14
N ALA A 89 8.36 11.73 7.05
CA ALA A 89 8.64 11.84 8.49
C ALA A 89 9.31 10.56 9.04
N VAL A 90 8.89 9.39 8.56
CA VAL A 90 9.51 8.11 8.92
C VAL A 90 10.94 8.01 8.37
N LEU A 91 11.20 8.43 7.12
CA LEU A 91 12.56 8.48 6.58
C LEU A 91 13.46 9.40 7.42
N ASP A 92 12.95 10.57 7.82
CA ASP A 92 13.69 11.53 8.63
C ASP A 92 13.96 11.01 10.05
N ALA A 93 12.93 10.45 10.72
CA ALA A 93 13.05 9.87 12.06
C ALA A 93 14.02 8.68 12.13
N THR A 94 14.17 7.96 11.02
CA THR A 94 15.07 6.81 10.90
C THR A 94 16.47 7.18 10.36
N GLY A 95 16.76 8.47 10.15
CA GLY A 95 18.02 8.96 9.58
C GLY A 95 18.26 8.45 8.15
N THR A 96 17.22 8.23 7.39
CA THR A 96 17.29 7.70 6.02
C THR A 96 17.22 8.83 5.00
N GLU A 97 18.33 9.16 4.38
CA GLU A 97 18.39 10.22 3.36
C GLU A 97 17.66 9.82 2.09
N ARG A 98 17.90 8.59 1.60
CA ARG A 98 17.30 8.05 0.37
C ARG A 98 16.90 6.59 0.57
N ALA A 99 15.78 6.19 -0.02
CA ALA A 99 15.30 4.81 0.05
C ALA A 99 14.78 4.30 -1.31
N VAL A 100 14.76 2.98 -1.45
CA VAL A 100 13.88 2.31 -2.43
C VAL A 100 12.52 2.17 -1.76
N LEU A 101 11.47 2.56 -2.46
CA LEU A 101 10.10 2.45 -1.97
C LEU A 101 9.47 1.16 -2.48
N ALA A 102 8.71 0.47 -1.64
CA ALA A 102 7.81 -0.58 -2.10
C ALA A 102 6.43 -0.36 -1.47
N GLY A 103 5.38 -0.37 -2.29
CA GLY A 103 4.02 -0.11 -1.85
C GLY A 103 2.99 -1.02 -2.52
N LEU A 104 2.03 -1.49 -1.72
CA LEU A 104 0.85 -2.23 -2.17
C LEU A 104 -0.34 -1.28 -2.29
N SER A 105 -1.13 -1.39 -3.36
CA SER A 105 -2.42 -0.71 -3.48
C SER A 105 -2.30 0.82 -3.29
N ARG A 106 -2.94 1.42 -2.26
CA ARG A 106 -2.77 2.85 -1.93
C ARG A 106 -1.31 3.20 -1.61
N GLY A 107 -0.57 2.30 -0.95
CA GLY A 107 0.86 2.48 -0.72
C GLY A 107 1.68 2.58 -2.03
N GLY A 108 1.27 1.87 -3.08
CA GLY A 108 1.84 2.02 -4.42
C GLY A 108 1.56 3.39 -5.02
N ARG A 109 0.35 3.95 -4.82
CA ARG A 109 0.02 5.31 -5.21
C ARG A 109 0.86 6.34 -4.45
N TRP A 110 0.91 6.26 -3.12
CA TRP A 110 1.72 7.18 -2.31
C TRP A 110 3.22 7.10 -2.65
N ALA A 111 3.71 5.92 -3.05
CA ALA A 111 5.09 5.74 -3.50
C ALA A 111 5.40 6.55 -4.76
N VAL A 112 4.52 6.60 -5.77
CA VAL A 112 4.74 7.40 -6.97
C VAL A 112 4.55 8.89 -6.71
N GLU A 113 3.59 9.27 -5.86
CA GLU A 113 3.39 10.67 -5.45
C GLU A 113 4.63 11.20 -4.72
N LEU A 114 5.20 10.41 -3.79
CA LEU A 114 6.45 10.73 -3.13
C LEU A 114 7.63 10.82 -4.10
N ALA A 115 7.75 9.84 -5.02
CA ALA A 115 8.84 9.80 -6.00
C ALA A 115 8.80 10.98 -6.98
N ALA A 116 7.61 11.46 -7.35
CA ALA A 116 7.45 12.63 -8.19
C ALA A 116 7.72 13.94 -7.44
N ALA A 117 7.22 14.05 -6.19
CA ALA A 117 7.35 15.27 -5.37
C ALA A 117 8.77 15.46 -4.78
N ARG A 118 9.46 14.37 -4.45
CA ARG A 118 10.76 14.39 -3.76
C ARG A 118 11.76 13.40 -4.41
N PRO A 119 12.09 13.59 -5.69
CA PRO A 119 12.96 12.68 -6.44
C PRO A 119 14.33 12.48 -5.79
N GLU A 120 14.83 13.45 -5.04
CA GLU A 120 16.08 13.36 -4.30
C GLU A 120 16.04 12.35 -3.14
N ARG A 121 14.84 11.98 -2.65
CA ARG A 121 14.65 11.03 -1.54
C ARG A 121 14.45 9.59 -2.02
N VAL A 122 14.23 9.36 -3.33
CA VAL A 122 13.81 8.06 -3.86
C VAL A 122 14.83 7.50 -4.85
N LEU A 123 15.29 6.28 -4.58
CA LEU A 123 16.24 5.54 -5.43
C LEU A 123 15.52 4.73 -6.52
N GLY A 124 14.33 4.28 -6.24
CA GLY A 124 13.47 3.49 -7.13
C GLY A 124 12.15 3.17 -6.44
N ALA A 125 11.11 2.83 -7.19
CA ALA A 125 9.80 2.50 -6.67
C ALA A 125 9.28 1.16 -7.22
N ALA A 126 8.94 0.23 -6.31
CA ALA A 126 8.28 -1.03 -6.62
C ALA A 126 6.80 -0.94 -6.20
N LEU A 127 5.90 -1.04 -7.16
CA LEU A 127 4.47 -0.84 -7.02
C LEU A 127 3.77 -2.18 -7.20
N ILE A 128 3.06 -2.63 -6.18
CA ILE A 128 2.32 -3.89 -6.22
C ILE A 128 0.83 -3.55 -6.28
N ASP A 129 0.15 -3.95 -7.35
CA ASP A 129 -1.28 -3.70 -7.60
C ASP A 129 -1.70 -2.26 -7.23
N PRO A 130 -1.05 -1.22 -7.81
CA PRO A 130 -1.19 0.16 -7.36
C PRO A 130 -2.62 0.69 -7.52
N ALA A 131 -3.16 1.33 -6.46
CA ALA A 131 -4.52 1.87 -6.46
C ALA A 131 -4.58 3.25 -7.15
N ILE A 132 -4.29 3.28 -8.45
CA ILE A 132 -4.28 4.50 -9.30
C ILE A 132 -5.42 4.41 -10.33
N ALA A 133 -6.65 4.38 -9.84
CA ALA A 133 -7.82 4.09 -10.64
C ALA A 133 -8.14 5.15 -11.72
N SER A 134 -7.71 6.40 -11.54
CA SER A 134 -7.99 7.47 -12.51
C SER A 134 -7.35 7.27 -13.88
N VAL A 135 -6.30 6.43 -13.99
CA VAL A 135 -5.61 6.15 -15.27
C VAL A 135 -6.18 4.96 -16.04
N ALA A 136 -7.22 4.30 -15.52
CA ALA A 136 -7.86 3.13 -16.13
C ALA A 136 -9.39 3.31 -16.20
N PRO A 137 -10.12 2.42 -16.91
CA PRO A 137 -11.58 2.41 -16.89
C PRO A 137 -12.13 2.22 -15.46
N PRO A 138 -13.30 2.80 -15.15
CA PRO A 138 -13.95 2.65 -13.85
C PRO A 138 -14.19 1.18 -13.49
N HIS A 139 -13.97 0.84 -12.22
CA HIS A 139 -14.27 -0.49 -11.70
C HIS A 139 -15.76 -0.59 -11.30
N PRO A 140 -16.42 -1.76 -11.45
CA PRO A 140 -17.84 -1.95 -11.09
C PRO A 140 -18.22 -1.59 -9.64
N TRP A 141 -17.31 -1.69 -8.67
CA TRP A 141 -17.61 -1.36 -7.27
C TRP A 141 -17.91 0.13 -7.01
N TRP A 142 -17.63 1.02 -7.97
CA TRP A 142 -18.00 2.44 -7.89
C TRP A 142 -19.46 2.71 -8.27
N THR A 143 -20.23 1.68 -8.58
CA THR A 143 -21.66 1.82 -8.93
C THR A 143 -22.54 2.17 -7.74
N HIS A 144 -22.04 1.96 -6.51
CA HIS A 144 -22.77 2.27 -5.29
C HIS A 144 -22.20 3.50 -4.59
N PRO A 145 -23.06 4.49 -4.23
CA PRO A 145 -22.61 5.66 -3.47
C PRO A 145 -22.18 5.25 -2.08
N PHE A 146 -21.02 5.77 -1.64
CA PHE A 146 -20.44 5.42 -0.33
C PHE A 146 -21.27 5.93 0.84
N ASP A 147 -21.84 7.13 0.73
CA ASP A 147 -22.50 7.87 1.82
C ASP A 147 -24.02 7.69 1.87
N GLU A 148 -24.65 7.13 0.87
CA GLU A 148 -26.10 6.93 0.83
C GLU A 148 -26.50 5.60 1.48
N GLN A 149 -27.65 5.59 2.14
CA GLN A 149 -28.20 4.34 2.65
C GLN A 149 -28.74 3.50 1.49
N LEU A 150 -28.25 2.28 1.36
CA LEU A 150 -28.65 1.35 0.31
C LEU A 150 -29.72 0.36 0.82
N ASP A 151 -30.63 -0.03 -0.06
CA ASP A 151 -31.65 -1.04 0.21
C ASP A 151 -31.13 -2.48 0.09
N THR A 152 -29.88 -2.65 -0.36
CA THR A 152 -29.21 -3.94 -0.52
C THR A 152 -27.85 -3.97 0.18
N THR A 153 -27.41 -5.18 0.55
CA THR A 153 -26.07 -5.46 1.10
C THR A 153 -25.37 -6.58 0.33
N GLU A 154 -25.76 -6.79 -0.93
CA GLU A 154 -25.14 -7.83 -1.75
C GLU A 154 -23.90 -7.32 -2.47
N GLY A 155 -22.85 -8.17 -2.51
CA GLY A 155 -21.62 -7.87 -3.21
C GLY A 155 -21.01 -6.50 -2.81
N TRP A 156 -20.66 -5.70 -3.80
CA TRP A 156 -20.01 -4.39 -3.60
C TRP A 156 -20.90 -3.31 -2.93
N ALA A 157 -22.22 -3.54 -2.74
CA ALA A 157 -23.04 -2.69 -1.90
C ALA A 157 -22.57 -2.68 -0.43
N LYS A 158 -21.76 -3.67 -0.01
CA LYS A 158 -21.08 -3.68 1.30
C LYS A 158 -19.97 -2.65 1.41
N PHE A 159 -19.45 -2.10 0.28
CA PHE A 159 -18.50 -0.99 0.30
C PHE A 159 -19.24 0.33 0.51
N ASN A 160 -19.84 0.49 1.70
CA ASN A 160 -20.73 1.58 2.06
C ASN A 160 -20.61 1.89 3.55
N ARG A 161 -20.56 3.19 3.93
CA ARG A 161 -20.35 3.62 5.32
C ARG A 161 -21.42 3.08 6.28
N HIS A 162 -22.69 3.04 5.86
CA HIS A 162 -23.79 2.55 6.72
C HIS A 162 -23.68 1.05 6.97
N TYR A 163 -23.21 0.30 5.97
CA TYR A 163 -22.90 -1.11 6.15
C TYR A 163 -21.72 -1.31 7.09
N TRP A 164 -20.61 -0.56 6.93
CA TRP A 164 -19.43 -0.68 7.79
C TRP A 164 -19.74 -0.38 9.25
N LEU A 165 -20.50 0.68 9.53
CA LEU A 165 -20.91 1.05 10.88
C LEU A 165 -21.89 0.05 11.53
N ARG A 166 -22.60 -0.74 10.73
CA ARG A 166 -23.54 -1.76 11.20
C ARG A 166 -22.88 -3.13 11.36
N ASP A 167 -22.06 -3.54 10.40
CA ASP A 167 -21.43 -4.88 10.34
C ASP A 167 -20.01 -4.78 9.78
N TYR A 168 -19.10 -4.25 10.60
CA TYR A 168 -17.72 -4.02 10.19
C TYR A 168 -16.99 -5.33 9.88
N ARG A 169 -17.17 -6.39 10.71
CA ARG A 169 -16.56 -7.70 10.45
C ARG A 169 -17.08 -8.31 9.13
N GLY A 170 -18.38 -8.18 8.86
CA GLY A 170 -18.95 -8.65 7.60
C GLY A 170 -18.37 -7.92 6.38
N PHE A 171 -18.11 -6.61 6.49
CA PHE A 171 -17.39 -5.88 5.46
C PHE A 171 -15.95 -6.39 5.29
N LEU A 172 -15.20 -6.55 6.38
CA LEU A 172 -13.81 -7.03 6.32
C LEU A 172 -13.72 -8.42 5.68
N GLN A 173 -14.64 -9.32 6.03
CA GLN A 173 -14.70 -10.66 5.44
C GLN A 173 -14.95 -10.60 3.93
N PHE A 174 -15.98 -9.86 3.50
CA PHE A 174 -16.28 -9.65 2.09
C PHE A 174 -15.09 -9.07 1.33
N PHE A 175 -14.50 -8.00 1.88
CA PHE A 175 -13.41 -7.30 1.23
C PHE A 175 -12.15 -8.17 1.13
N ALA A 176 -11.86 -8.96 2.17
CA ALA A 176 -10.73 -9.90 2.15
C ALA A 176 -10.93 -11.02 1.11
N GLU A 177 -12.15 -11.51 0.90
CA GLU A 177 -12.47 -12.48 -0.15
C GLU A 177 -12.28 -11.91 -1.57
N GLU A 178 -12.57 -10.63 -1.77
CA GLU A 178 -12.29 -9.94 -3.04
C GLU A 178 -10.79 -9.67 -3.25
N VAL A 179 -10.06 -9.39 -2.16
CA VAL A 179 -8.59 -9.20 -2.18
C VAL A 179 -7.84 -10.49 -2.50
N PHE A 180 -8.33 -11.62 -2.00
CA PHE A 180 -7.70 -12.93 -2.13
C PHE A 180 -8.62 -13.93 -2.87
N PRO A 181 -8.86 -13.76 -4.18
CA PRO A 181 -9.75 -14.63 -4.95
C PRO A 181 -9.15 -16.01 -5.21
N GLU A 182 -7.84 -16.21 -4.99
CA GLU A 182 -7.16 -17.44 -5.28
C GLU A 182 -7.61 -18.57 -4.35
N PRO A 183 -7.69 -19.83 -4.84
CA PRO A 183 -7.97 -20.99 -4.01
C PRO A 183 -7.00 -21.11 -2.81
N HIS A 184 -7.49 -21.63 -1.69
CA HIS A 184 -6.69 -21.86 -0.48
C HIS A 184 -6.15 -20.58 0.18
N SER A 185 -6.89 -19.47 0.12
CA SER A 185 -6.54 -18.18 0.72
C SER A 185 -7.02 -18.01 2.16
N THR A 186 -7.53 -19.06 2.81
CA THR A 186 -8.16 -19.00 4.15
C THR A 186 -7.30 -18.22 5.16
N LYS A 187 -6.00 -18.54 5.24
CA LYS A 187 -5.12 -17.88 6.22
C LYS A 187 -4.89 -16.40 5.93
N GLN A 188 -4.80 -16.01 4.67
CA GLN A 188 -4.64 -14.62 4.26
C GLN A 188 -5.91 -13.81 4.56
N ILE A 189 -7.08 -14.40 4.32
CA ILE A 189 -8.38 -13.81 4.64
C ILE A 189 -8.52 -13.61 6.15
N GLU A 190 -8.25 -14.67 6.95
CA GLU A 190 -8.26 -14.59 8.42
C GLU A 190 -7.33 -13.49 8.93
N ASP A 191 -6.07 -13.46 8.47
CA ASP A 191 -5.11 -12.45 8.89
C ASP A 191 -5.60 -11.03 8.56
N MET A 192 -6.14 -10.82 7.36
CA MET A 192 -6.65 -9.52 6.95
C MET A 192 -7.85 -9.08 7.80
N VAL A 193 -8.78 -9.97 8.08
CA VAL A 193 -9.94 -9.67 8.93
C VAL A 193 -9.49 -9.31 10.34
N GLU A 194 -8.60 -10.12 10.95
CA GLU A 194 -8.13 -9.86 12.32
C GLU A 194 -7.32 -8.55 12.41
N TRP A 195 -6.48 -8.24 11.44
CA TRP A 195 -5.78 -6.95 11.41
C TRP A 195 -6.72 -5.76 11.15
N GLY A 196 -7.77 -5.97 10.35
CA GLY A 196 -8.80 -4.96 10.13
C GLY A 196 -9.56 -4.62 11.40
N LEU A 197 -9.73 -5.58 12.31
CA LEU A 197 -10.38 -5.38 13.60
C LEU A 197 -9.49 -4.67 14.64
N GLU A 198 -8.20 -4.43 14.34
CA GLU A 198 -7.32 -3.60 15.17
C GLU A 198 -7.59 -2.10 14.97
N THR A 199 -8.38 -1.72 13.97
CA THR A 199 -8.96 -0.37 13.82
C THR A 199 -10.50 -0.43 13.93
N THR A 200 -11.19 0.69 13.71
CA THR A 200 -12.66 0.77 13.84
C THR A 200 -13.32 1.15 12.50
N ALA A 201 -14.62 0.83 12.40
CA ALA A 201 -15.43 1.24 11.25
C ALA A 201 -15.43 2.76 11.05
N GLU A 202 -15.51 3.52 12.15
CA GLU A 202 -15.52 4.99 12.14
C GLU A 202 -14.18 5.52 11.57
N THR A 203 -13.06 4.98 12.04
CA THR A 203 -11.73 5.35 11.52
C THR A 203 -11.64 5.02 10.02
N LEU A 204 -12.09 3.83 9.62
CA LEU A 204 -12.04 3.44 8.22
C LEU A 204 -12.93 4.33 7.33
N VAL A 205 -14.10 4.74 7.81
CA VAL A 205 -14.95 5.74 7.14
C VAL A 205 -14.20 7.05 6.93
N LEU A 206 -13.51 7.55 7.97
CA LEU A 206 -12.72 8.78 7.85
C LEU A 206 -11.63 8.65 6.78
N THR A 207 -10.95 7.50 6.67
CA THR A 207 -9.92 7.28 5.65
C THR A 207 -10.48 7.24 4.22
N GLN A 208 -11.72 6.83 4.07
CA GLN A 208 -12.39 6.84 2.76
C GLN A 208 -12.86 8.24 2.39
N LEU A 209 -13.37 9.00 3.35
CA LEU A 209 -13.81 10.39 3.14
C LEU A 209 -12.62 11.35 2.96
N GLY A 210 -11.48 11.09 3.59
CA GLY A 210 -10.27 11.90 3.48
C GLY A 210 -9.51 11.69 2.18
N SER A 211 -9.62 10.51 1.56
CA SER A 211 -8.91 10.23 0.31
C SER A 211 -9.47 11.07 -0.83
N GLN A 212 -8.65 11.93 -1.40
CA GLN A 212 -8.98 12.79 -2.54
C GLN A 212 -8.16 12.32 -3.76
N PRO A 213 -8.70 11.38 -4.56
CA PRO A 213 -7.96 10.89 -5.72
C PRO A 213 -7.79 12.04 -6.74
N ALA A 214 -6.55 12.22 -7.21
CA ALA A 214 -6.26 13.15 -8.28
C ALA A 214 -7.07 12.83 -9.55
N SER A 215 -7.40 13.84 -10.32
CA SER A 215 -7.99 13.69 -11.64
C SER A 215 -7.07 12.85 -12.54
N ARG A 216 -7.58 12.40 -13.69
CA ARG A 216 -6.76 11.65 -14.66
C ARG A 216 -5.55 12.49 -15.10
N GLU A 217 -5.76 13.74 -15.47
CA GLU A 217 -4.74 14.66 -15.96
C GLU A 217 -3.65 14.91 -14.91
N GLU A 218 -4.06 15.15 -13.67
CA GLU A 218 -3.13 15.36 -12.56
C GLU A 218 -2.31 14.12 -12.28
N MET A 219 -2.95 12.94 -12.24
CA MET A 219 -2.26 11.68 -11.97
C MET A 219 -1.31 11.31 -13.11
N GLU A 220 -1.70 11.51 -14.37
CA GLU A 220 -0.81 11.30 -15.51
C GLU A 220 0.42 12.24 -15.45
N ALA A 221 0.23 13.49 -15.03
CA ALA A 221 1.34 14.42 -14.84
C ALA A 221 2.28 13.96 -13.71
N ILE A 222 1.74 13.48 -12.59
CA ILE A 222 2.51 12.91 -11.48
C ILE A 222 3.34 11.71 -11.97
N LEU A 223 2.71 10.74 -12.65
CA LEU A 223 3.38 9.55 -13.14
C LEU A 223 4.51 9.85 -14.14
N ARG A 224 4.28 10.78 -15.08
CA ARG A 224 5.33 11.25 -16.01
C ARG A 224 6.43 12.07 -15.31
N GLY A 225 6.14 12.61 -14.14
CA GLY A 225 7.10 13.34 -13.29
C GLY A 225 8.07 12.45 -12.51
N VAL A 226 7.80 11.14 -12.40
CA VAL A 226 8.69 10.21 -11.70
C VAL A 226 10.04 10.10 -12.41
N ARG A 227 11.13 10.28 -11.66
CA ARG A 227 12.51 10.31 -12.21
C ARG A 227 13.31 9.05 -11.92
N CYS A 228 12.91 8.26 -10.94
CA CYS A 228 13.57 7.02 -10.57
C CYS A 228 13.02 5.83 -11.39
N PRO A 229 13.77 4.71 -11.49
CA PRO A 229 13.26 3.47 -12.05
C PRO A 229 12.01 2.98 -11.31
N VAL A 230 11.04 2.43 -12.06
CA VAL A 230 9.79 1.89 -11.53
C VAL A 230 9.62 0.43 -11.94
N LEU A 231 9.29 -0.43 -10.97
CA LEU A 231 8.80 -1.78 -11.17
C LEU A 231 7.31 -1.81 -10.80
N VAL A 232 6.45 -2.26 -11.70
CA VAL A 232 5.05 -2.55 -11.42
C VAL A 232 4.87 -4.06 -11.43
N VAL A 233 4.33 -4.60 -10.34
CA VAL A 233 3.92 -6.01 -10.23
C VAL A 233 2.40 -6.03 -10.10
N HIS A 234 1.69 -6.80 -10.95
CA HIS A 234 0.23 -6.77 -10.96
C HIS A 234 -0.36 -8.16 -11.20
N GLY A 235 -1.34 -8.55 -10.37
CA GLY A 235 -2.12 -9.77 -10.57
C GLY A 235 -3.11 -9.64 -11.73
N ASP A 236 -3.25 -10.65 -12.58
CA ASP A 236 -4.20 -10.58 -13.70
C ASP A 236 -5.64 -11.00 -13.31
N ASP A 237 -5.84 -11.53 -12.09
CA ASP A 237 -7.15 -11.76 -11.46
C ASP A 237 -7.40 -10.79 -10.28
N ASP A 238 -6.79 -9.61 -10.31
CA ASP A 238 -7.06 -8.57 -9.32
C ASP A 238 -8.48 -8.02 -9.48
N ARG A 239 -9.35 -8.37 -8.52
CA ARG A 239 -10.77 -7.96 -8.51
C ARG A 239 -10.98 -6.54 -8.00
N LEU A 240 -9.94 -5.88 -7.46
CA LEU A 240 -10.01 -4.51 -6.97
C LEU A 240 -9.48 -3.51 -7.99
N ARG A 241 -8.43 -3.89 -8.72
CA ARG A 241 -7.77 -3.04 -9.71
C ARG A 241 -7.45 -3.85 -10.95
N PRO A 242 -8.08 -3.57 -12.09
CA PRO A 242 -7.79 -4.33 -13.31
C PRO A 242 -6.32 -4.15 -13.73
N LEU A 243 -5.74 -5.19 -14.33
CA LEU A 243 -4.36 -5.18 -14.85
C LEU A 243 -4.04 -3.94 -15.71
N ALA A 244 -5.06 -3.38 -16.37
CA ALA A 244 -4.95 -2.15 -17.17
C ALA A 244 -4.41 -0.95 -16.35
N VAL A 245 -4.66 -0.90 -15.03
CA VAL A 245 -4.06 0.11 -14.14
C VAL A 245 -2.55 -0.05 -14.09
N GLY A 246 -2.07 -1.26 -13.82
CA GLY A 246 -0.63 -1.55 -13.78
C GLY A 246 0.06 -1.28 -15.11
N ALA A 247 -0.59 -1.62 -16.22
CA ALA A 247 -0.08 -1.36 -17.56
C ALA A 247 0.05 0.15 -17.83
N ALA A 248 -0.99 0.94 -17.53
CA ALA A 248 -0.96 2.39 -17.69
C ALA A 248 0.12 3.05 -16.79
N VAL A 249 0.26 2.59 -15.54
CA VAL A 249 1.29 3.09 -14.62
C VAL A 249 2.70 2.81 -15.16
N ALA A 250 2.94 1.59 -15.64
CA ALA A 250 4.25 1.22 -16.22
C ALA A 250 4.55 2.06 -17.47
N GLU A 251 3.56 2.25 -18.36
CA GLU A 251 3.71 3.08 -19.57
C GLU A 251 4.04 4.54 -19.20
N LEU A 252 3.24 5.15 -18.33
CA LEU A 252 3.36 6.57 -17.98
C LEU A 252 4.66 6.89 -17.21
N THR A 253 5.17 5.95 -16.41
CA THR A 253 6.44 6.10 -15.68
C THR A 253 7.67 5.66 -16.49
N GLY A 254 7.48 5.03 -17.65
CA GLY A 254 8.55 4.32 -18.37
C GLY A 254 9.10 3.12 -17.58
N GLY A 255 8.32 2.57 -16.67
CA GLY A 255 8.67 1.45 -15.80
C GLY A 255 8.51 0.07 -16.47
N THR A 256 8.82 -0.97 -15.71
CA THR A 256 8.64 -2.37 -16.12
C THR A 256 7.41 -2.96 -15.48
N LEU A 257 6.52 -3.58 -16.26
CA LEU A 257 5.39 -4.37 -15.75
C LEU A 257 5.75 -5.85 -15.67
N VAL A 258 5.47 -6.46 -14.52
CA VAL A 258 5.52 -7.91 -14.32
C VAL A 258 4.12 -8.39 -13.91
N THR A 259 3.51 -9.22 -14.73
CA THR A 259 2.20 -9.82 -14.45
C THR A 259 2.34 -11.10 -13.62
N ILE A 260 1.50 -11.24 -12.60
CA ILE A 260 1.37 -12.47 -11.81
C ILE A 260 0.13 -13.22 -12.29
N THR A 261 0.33 -14.27 -13.08
CA THR A 261 -0.76 -15.06 -13.65
C THR A 261 -1.57 -15.76 -12.56
N GLY A 262 -2.89 -15.56 -12.57
CA GLY A 262 -3.84 -16.04 -11.57
C GLY A 262 -3.70 -15.34 -10.22
N GLY A 263 -2.96 -14.23 -10.16
CA GLY A 263 -2.76 -13.47 -8.92
C GLY A 263 -3.90 -12.48 -8.67
N GLY A 264 -4.38 -12.44 -7.42
CA GLY A 264 -5.31 -11.41 -6.92
C GLY A 264 -4.58 -10.15 -6.49
N HIS A 265 -5.25 -9.32 -5.67
CA HIS A 265 -4.77 -7.98 -5.26
C HIS A 265 -3.55 -7.99 -4.31
N CYS A 266 -3.19 -9.13 -3.73
CA CYS A 266 -2.08 -9.21 -2.77
C CYS A 266 -1.07 -10.31 -3.13
N PRO A 267 -0.40 -10.24 -4.30
CA PRO A 267 0.53 -11.27 -4.74
C PRO A 267 1.74 -11.43 -3.81
N GLN A 268 2.13 -10.39 -3.05
CA GLN A 268 3.20 -10.48 -2.05
C GLN A 268 2.85 -11.44 -0.88
N ALA A 269 1.56 -11.64 -0.61
CA ALA A 269 1.09 -12.58 0.40
C ALA A 269 0.87 -14.00 -0.17
N ARG A 270 0.49 -14.09 -1.46
CA ARG A 270 0.18 -15.38 -2.12
C ARG A 270 1.39 -16.00 -2.81
N HIS A 271 2.27 -15.18 -3.35
CA HIS A 271 3.47 -15.59 -4.09
C HIS A 271 4.75 -14.98 -3.48
N PRO A 272 4.97 -15.10 -2.14
CA PRO A 272 6.01 -14.34 -1.45
C PRO A 272 7.41 -14.59 -1.99
N VAL A 273 7.72 -15.82 -2.40
CA VAL A 273 9.04 -16.14 -2.97
C VAL A 273 9.26 -15.39 -4.27
N LYS A 274 8.28 -15.42 -5.20
CA LYS A 274 8.38 -14.73 -6.49
C LYS A 274 8.52 -13.22 -6.30
N ILE A 275 7.67 -12.63 -5.43
CA ILE A 275 7.71 -11.20 -5.16
C ILE A 275 9.02 -10.78 -4.49
N ASN A 276 9.52 -11.55 -3.52
CA ASN A 276 10.79 -11.28 -2.87
C ASN A 276 11.97 -11.28 -3.87
N LEU A 277 11.98 -12.23 -4.79
CA LEU A 277 13.02 -12.30 -5.83
C LEU A 277 12.91 -11.13 -6.82
N LEU A 278 11.71 -10.75 -7.25
CA LEU A 278 11.48 -9.59 -8.12
C LEU A 278 11.93 -8.29 -7.44
N LEU A 279 11.57 -8.08 -6.16
CA LEU A 279 12.01 -6.92 -5.40
C LEU A 279 13.53 -6.88 -5.28
N ARG A 280 14.16 -8.01 -4.99
CA ARG A 280 15.62 -8.11 -4.90
C ARG A 280 16.29 -7.79 -6.23
N GLU A 281 15.86 -8.41 -7.33
CA GLU A 281 16.38 -8.16 -8.67
C GLU A 281 16.26 -6.68 -9.05
N PHE A 282 15.11 -6.09 -8.79
CA PHE A 282 14.90 -4.66 -9.00
C PHE A 282 15.89 -3.80 -8.21
N ILE A 283 16.03 -4.05 -6.90
CA ILE A 283 16.95 -3.29 -6.04
C ILE A 283 18.41 -3.45 -6.51
N GLU A 284 18.82 -4.65 -6.89
CA GLU A 284 20.17 -4.91 -7.40
C GLU A 284 20.44 -4.18 -8.73
N SER A 285 19.42 -4.06 -9.61
CA SER A 285 19.53 -3.32 -10.87
C SER A 285 19.79 -1.81 -10.67
N LEU A 286 19.34 -1.23 -9.55
CA LEU A 286 19.57 0.18 -9.23
C LEU A 286 21.03 0.47 -8.90
N ARG A 287 21.77 -0.50 -8.32
CA ARG A 287 23.19 -0.35 -7.99
C ARG A 287 24.09 -0.18 -9.21
N GLY A 288 23.70 -0.79 -10.33
CA GLY A 288 24.45 -0.67 -11.60
C GLY A 288 24.29 0.70 -12.30
N ARG A 289 23.27 1.46 -11.96
CA ARG A 289 22.97 2.78 -12.56
C ARG A 289 23.57 3.96 -11.78
N ALA A 290 24.05 3.70 -10.55
CA ALA A 290 24.65 4.73 -9.69
C ALA A 290 26.18 4.87 -9.88
N ARG A 291 26.74 4.14 -10.84
CA ARG A 291 28.15 4.24 -11.30
C ARG A 291 28.20 4.92 -12.65
#